data_ce4d0dfa3f9864850dad5a76910b2f6e
#
_entry.id   ce4d0dfa3f9864850dad5a76910b2f6e
#
_cell.length_a   1.000
_cell.length_b   1.000
_cell.length_c   1.000
_cell.angle_alpha   90.00
_cell.angle_beta   90.00
_cell.angle_gamma   90.00
#
_symmetry.space_group_name_H-M   'P 1'
#
loop_
_entity.id
_entity.type
_entity.pdbx_description
1 polymer ?
#
loop_
_entity_poly.entity_id
_entity_poly.type
_entity_poly.pdbx_seq_one_letter_code
_entity_poly.pdbx_strand_id
1 'polypeptide(L)' 'MIKENKKVNGFIAKVNIVDRKSGEIVARNQILKCEHHDSVDALNRDLAKLGLPRKFEFIEWVA' A
#
# COMPACT_ATOMS: atom_id res chain seq x y z
N MET A 1 -7.13 -26.63 12.56
CA MET A 1 -6.81 -25.88 12.69
C MET A 1 -6.74 -24.94 12.43
N ILE A 2 -6.61 -24.56 12.61
CA ILE A 2 -6.36 -23.64 12.48
C ILE A 2 -5.89 -22.92 12.35
N LYS A 3 -5.56 -22.58 12.16
CA LYS A 3 -4.94 -21.85 12.03
C LYS A 3 -4.57 -20.80 12.17
N GLU A 4 -3.96 -20.60 12.34
CA GLU A 4 -3.48 -19.59 12.45
C GLU A 4 -3.50 -18.75 11.93
N ASN A 5 -3.54 -18.53 12.35
CA ASN A 5 -3.73 -17.60 11.68
C ASN A 5 -3.00 -16.48 11.85
N LYS A 6 -2.20 -16.21 11.04
CA LYS A 6 -1.39 -15.10 11.10
C LYS A 6 -2.20 -13.88 10.95
N LYS A 7 -2.20 -13.08 11.92
CA LYS A 7 -2.98 -11.89 11.89
C LYS A 7 -2.16 -10.74 11.37
N VAL A 8 -2.64 -10.09 10.35
CA VAL A 8 -1.99 -8.90 9.80
C VAL A 8 -2.43 -7.70 10.61
N ASN A 9 -1.47 -6.90 11.05
CA ASN A 9 -1.78 -5.75 11.89
C ASN A 9 -2.31 -4.55 11.13
N GLY A 10 -2.01 -4.47 9.86
CA GLY A 10 -2.41 -3.32 9.09
C GLY A 10 -1.50 -2.13 9.35
N PHE A 11 -1.78 -1.01 8.69
CA PHE A 11 -0.98 0.20 8.87
C PHE A 11 -1.75 1.43 8.42
N ILE A 12 -1.27 2.58 8.87
CA ILE A 12 -1.71 3.88 8.36
C ILE A 12 -0.44 4.63 7.99
N ALA A 13 -0.37 5.05 6.74
CA ALA A 13 0.84 5.71 6.23
C ALA A 13 0.47 6.88 5.35
N LYS A 14 1.37 7.84 5.27
CA LYS A 14 1.26 8.92 4.31
C LYS A 14 1.97 8.49 3.05
N VAL A 15 1.31 8.60 1.92
CA VAL A 15 1.86 8.14 0.64
C VAL A 15 1.53 9.11 -0.47
N ASN A 16 2.28 8.99 -1.56
CA ASN A 16 1.89 9.59 -2.83
C ASN A 16 1.30 8.49 -3.70
N ILE A 17 0.33 8.85 -4.51
CA ILE A 17 -0.22 7.92 -5.49
C ILE A 17 0.46 8.19 -6.81
N VAL A 18 1.07 7.15 -7.38
CA VAL A 18 1.89 7.27 -8.59
C VAL A 18 1.27 6.43 -9.70
N ASP A 19 1.24 7.00 -10.91
CA ASP A 19 0.84 6.26 -12.09
C ASP A 19 1.99 5.35 -12.49
N ARG A 20 1.73 4.05 -12.50
CA ARG A 20 2.78 3.05 -12.75
C ARG A 20 3.38 3.19 -14.15
N LYS A 21 2.58 3.59 -15.12
CA LYS A 21 3.01 3.69 -16.48
C LYS A 21 3.90 4.88 -16.75
N SER A 22 3.47 6.05 -16.31
CA SER A 22 4.19 7.29 -16.59
C SER A 22 5.20 7.65 -15.51
N GLY A 23 5.01 7.13 -14.31
CA GLY A 23 5.83 7.50 -13.17
C GLY A 23 5.42 8.82 -12.55
N GLU A 24 4.32 9.39 -13.02
CA GLU A 24 3.86 10.67 -12.50
C GLU A 24 3.11 10.54 -11.21
N ILE A 25 3.28 11.50 -10.33
CA ILE A 25 2.53 11.54 -9.08
C ILE A 25 1.15 12.10 -9.37
N VAL A 26 0.14 11.28 -9.12
CA VAL A 26 -1.25 11.64 -9.37
C VAL A 26 -1.85 12.38 -8.19
N ALA A 27 -1.44 12.00 -6.99
CA ALA A 27 -1.93 12.64 -5.77
C ALA A 27 -0.82 12.59 -4.73
N ARG A 28 -0.69 13.66 -3.96
CA ARG A 28 0.37 13.76 -2.97
C ARG A 28 -0.20 13.75 -1.56
N ASN A 29 0.62 13.27 -0.62
CA ASN A 29 0.32 13.37 0.81
C ASN A 29 -1.03 12.78 1.17
N GLN A 30 -1.31 11.62 0.63
CA GLN A 30 -2.57 10.93 0.89
C GLN A 30 -2.41 10.02 2.11
N ILE A 31 -3.45 9.93 2.90
CA ILE A 31 -3.46 9.02 4.04
C ILE A 31 -4.02 7.69 3.58
N LEU A 32 -3.22 6.66 3.71
CA LEU A 32 -3.59 5.31 3.29
C LEU A 32 -3.76 4.43 4.52
N LYS A 33 -4.98 3.95 4.71
CA LYS A 33 -5.26 3.00 5.77
C LYS A 33 -5.47 1.63 5.16
N CYS A 34 -4.67 0.68 5.58
CA CYS A 34 -4.74 -0.67 5.05
C CYS A 34 -4.82 -1.65 6.20
N GLU A 35 -5.78 -2.58 6.12
CA GLU A 35 -5.99 -3.54 7.20
C GLU A 35 -5.50 -4.94 6.83
N HIS A 36 -5.09 -5.14 5.61
CA HIS A 36 -4.76 -6.47 5.11
C HIS A 36 -3.29 -6.66 4.76
N HIS A 37 -2.48 -5.64 4.98
CA HIS A 37 -1.05 -5.68 4.68
C HIS A 37 -0.28 -5.01 5.80
N ASP A 38 0.98 -5.40 5.96
CA ASP A 38 1.83 -4.86 7.01
C ASP A 38 2.65 -3.66 6.54
N SER A 39 2.76 -3.47 5.24
CA SER A 39 3.58 -2.38 4.71
C SER A 39 3.09 -1.96 3.35
N VAL A 40 3.54 -0.77 2.93
CA VAL A 40 3.21 -0.26 1.61
C VAL A 40 3.82 -1.15 0.54
N ASP A 41 5.02 -1.67 0.79
CA ASP A 41 5.66 -2.58 -0.18
C ASP A 41 4.84 -3.84 -0.43
N ALA A 42 4.30 -4.42 0.64
CA ALA A 42 3.48 -5.62 0.51
C ALA A 42 2.22 -5.32 -0.30
N LEU A 43 1.60 -4.18 -0.01
CA LEU A 43 0.41 -3.76 -0.74
C LEU A 43 0.73 -3.54 -2.21
N ASN A 44 1.82 -2.83 -2.51
CA ASN A 44 2.21 -2.56 -3.89
C ASN A 44 2.46 -3.85 -4.66
N ARG A 45 3.02 -4.85 -4.01
CA ARG A 45 3.28 -6.14 -4.63
C ARG A 45 1.98 -6.79 -5.09
N ASP A 46 0.97 -6.75 -4.23
CA ASP A 46 -0.33 -7.31 -4.59
C ASP A 46 -1.01 -6.52 -5.70
N LEU A 47 -0.90 -5.18 -5.64
CA LEU A 47 -1.49 -4.36 -6.70
C LEU A 47 -0.85 -4.65 -8.04
N ALA A 48 0.45 -4.89 -8.05
CA ALA A 48 1.15 -5.24 -9.28
C ALA A 48 0.66 -6.58 -9.83
N LYS A 49 0.43 -7.54 -8.96
CA LYS A 49 -0.09 -8.84 -9.38
C LYS A 49 -1.47 -8.73 -9.99
N LEU A 50 -2.27 -7.79 -9.49
CA LEU A 50 -3.61 -7.57 -10.01
C LEU A 50 -3.61 -6.74 -11.28
N GLY A 51 -2.45 -6.21 -11.68
CA GLY A 51 -2.35 -5.42 -12.89
C GLY A 51 -2.92 -4.01 -12.76
N LEU A 52 -3.02 -3.51 -11.55
CA LEU A 52 -3.57 -2.17 -11.34
C LEU A 52 -2.57 -1.11 -11.77
N PRO A 53 -3.05 0.00 -12.36
CA PRO A 53 -2.17 1.00 -12.96
C PRO A 53 -1.51 1.95 -11.98
N ARG A 54 -1.79 1.82 -10.71
CA ARG A 54 -1.26 2.75 -9.71
C ARG A 54 -0.52 2.03 -8.63
N LYS A 55 0.43 2.75 -8.01
CA LYS A 55 1.15 2.25 -6.85
C LYS A 55 1.29 3.37 -5.84
N PHE A 56 1.65 3.01 -4.62
CA PHE A 56 1.81 3.98 -3.55
C PHE A 56 3.28 4.17 -3.28
N GLU A 57 3.69 5.42 -3.16
CA GLU A 57 5.05 5.77 -2.80
C GLU A 57 5.06 6.16 -1.33
N PHE A 58 5.76 5.41 -0.53
CA PHE A 58 5.76 5.61 0.91
C PHE A 58 6.45 6.93 1.29
N ILE A 59 5.85 7.67 2.20
CA ILE A 59 6.43 8.88 2.74
C ILE A 59 6.80 8.66 4.20
N GLU A 60 5.81 8.33 5.00
CA GLU A 60 6.05 8.10 6.43
C GLU A 60 4.90 7.35 7.08
N TRP A 61 5.18 6.72 8.20
CA TRP A 61 4.14 6.07 8.99
C TRP A 61 3.35 7.14 9.74
N VAL A 62 2.05 6.93 9.84
CA VAL A 62 1.19 7.85 10.57
C VAL A 62 0.86 7.30 11.94
N ALA A 63 0.71 6.00 12.04
CA ALA A 63 0.38 5.39 13.33
C ALA A 63 0.98 4.00 13.41
#